data_b1bb07e1a7d3d2b6a548544f68dc6380
#
_entry.id   b1bb07e1a7d3d2b6a548544f68dc6380
#
_cell.length_a   1.000
_cell.length_b   1.000
_cell.length_c   1.000
_cell.angle_alpha   90.00
_cell.angle_beta   90.00
_cell.angle_gamma   90.00
#
_symmetry.space_group_name_H-M   'P 1'
#
loop_
_entity.id
_entity.type
_entity.pdbx_description
1 polymer ?
#
loop_
_entity_poly.entity_id
_entity_poly.type
_entity_poly.pdbx_seq_one_letter_code
_entity_poly.pdbx_strand_id
1 'polypeptide(L)'
;MKIKTHLTVTALATLAMLGSTSVLAQSQGVSKNEIVLGSIQDLSGPLAGFGKQVRLGMMLRVDEANEQGGVNGRKVRLLVEDSSYDPKKAVLAAQKLVNQDKIFAMVGHIGTAFFGS
;
A
#
# COMPACT_ATOMS: atom_id res chain seq x y z
N MET A 1 -49.60 63.65 5.58
CA MET A 1 -48.19 63.55 5.19
C MET A 1 -47.78 62.13 5.32
N LYS A 2 -47.65 61.36 4.21
CA LYS A 2 -47.41 59.92 4.24
C LYS A 2 -45.91 59.68 3.92
N ILE A 3 -45.18 59.23 4.91
CA ILE A 3 -43.79 58.81 4.73
C ILE A 3 -43.79 57.33 4.28
N LYS A 4 -43.40 57.11 3.04
CA LYS A 4 -43.18 55.76 2.54
C LYS A 4 -41.75 55.35 2.83
N THR A 5 -41.60 54.50 3.82
CA THR A 5 -40.35 53.82 4.12
C THR A 5 -40.16 52.66 3.17
N HIS A 6 -39.24 52.81 2.21
CA HIS A 6 -38.79 51.67 1.37
C HIS A 6 -37.77 50.87 2.18
N LEU A 7 -38.19 49.71 2.63
CA LEU A 7 -37.32 48.73 3.27
C LEU A 7 -36.66 47.91 2.15
N THR A 8 -35.43 48.27 1.78
CA THR A 8 -34.59 47.52 0.89
C THR A 8 -33.96 46.34 1.66
N VAL A 9 -34.52 45.17 1.50
CA VAL A 9 -33.94 43.92 2.02
C VAL A 9 -32.85 43.52 1.05
N THR A 10 -31.62 43.80 1.44
CA THR A 10 -30.43 43.30 0.73
C THR A 10 -30.18 41.89 1.21
N ALA A 11 -30.66 40.93 0.43
CA ALA A 11 -30.35 39.52 0.66
C ALA A 11 -28.88 39.26 0.28
N LEU A 12 -28.00 39.16 1.27
CA LEU A 12 -26.62 38.78 1.11
C LEU A 12 -26.59 37.25 0.96
N ALA A 13 -26.63 36.78 -0.27
CA ALA A 13 -26.43 35.36 -0.58
C ALA A 13 -24.93 35.04 -0.41
N THR A 14 -24.54 34.62 0.78
CA THR A 14 -23.25 33.98 1.03
C THR A 14 -23.25 32.61 0.41
N LEU A 15 -22.76 32.51 -0.81
CA LEU A 15 -22.48 31.25 -1.51
C LEU A 15 -21.27 30.60 -0.82
N ALA A 16 -21.55 29.75 0.19
CA ALA A 16 -20.56 28.91 0.79
C ALA A 16 -20.12 27.87 -0.26
N MET A 17 -19.04 28.17 -0.96
CA MET A 17 -18.31 27.15 -1.75
C MET A 17 -17.70 26.16 -0.76
N LEU A 18 -18.44 25.10 -0.44
CA LEU A 18 -17.90 23.87 0.13
C LEU A 18 -16.99 23.27 -0.94
N GLY A 19 -15.74 23.68 -0.93
CA GLY A 19 -14.69 23.01 -1.66
C GLY A 19 -14.61 21.59 -1.14
N SER A 20 -15.23 20.64 -1.82
CA SER A 20 -15.02 19.22 -1.61
C SER A 20 -13.56 18.92 -1.94
N THR A 21 -12.67 19.07 -0.96
CA THR A 21 -11.35 18.48 -1.06
C THR A 21 -11.59 16.98 -1.08
N SER A 22 -11.55 16.39 -2.27
CA SER A 22 -11.45 14.95 -2.43
C SER A 22 -10.15 14.54 -1.76
N VAL A 23 -10.23 14.16 -0.48
CA VAL A 23 -9.18 13.44 0.18
C VAL A 23 -9.14 12.11 -0.57
N LEU A 24 -8.27 12.03 -1.57
CA LEU A 24 -7.92 10.76 -2.19
C LEU A 24 -7.39 9.90 -1.04
N ALA A 25 -8.21 8.95 -0.59
CA ALA A 25 -7.81 7.99 0.42
C ALA A 25 -6.56 7.29 -0.11
N GLN A 26 -5.42 7.62 0.46
CA GLN A 26 -4.15 7.03 0.05
C GLN A 26 -4.17 5.56 0.45
N SER A 27 -4.11 4.67 -0.54
CA SER A 27 -4.07 3.24 -0.29
C SER A 27 -2.86 2.89 0.57
N GLN A 28 -3.05 2.01 1.56
CA GLN A 28 -1.94 1.51 2.37
C GLN A 28 -0.80 1.04 1.47
N GLY A 29 0.44 1.36 1.82
CA GLY A 29 1.63 0.95 1.08
C GLY A 29 1.85 1.65 -0.25
N VAL A 30 1.04 2.65 -0.60
CA VAL A 30 1.21 3.48 -1.80
C VAL A 30 1.39 4.93 -1.36
N SER A 31 2.50 5.52 -1.72
CA SER A 31 2.77 6.94 -1.53
C SER A 31 2.90 7.65 -2.88
N LYS A 32 3.18 8.94 -2.84
CA LYS A 32 3.48 9.71 -4.06
C LYS A 32 4.67 9.15 -4.84
N ASN A 33 5.65 8.57 -4.13
CA ASN A 33 6.95 8.17 -4.70
C ASN A 33 7.25 6.68 -4.60
N GLU A 34 6.46 5.88 -3.87
CA GLU A 34 6.78 4.49 -3.56
C GLU A 34 5.54 3.61 -3.48
N ILE A 35 5.70 2.35 -3.89
CA ILE A 35 4.77 1.24 -3.68
C ILE A 35 5.52 0.18 -2.88
N VAL A 36 4.99 -0.23 -1.72
CA VAL A 36 5.60 -1.23 -0.86
C VAL A 36 4.90 -2.57 -1.03
N LEU A 37 5.63 -3.57 -1.48
CA LEU A 37 5.16 -4.95 -1.62
C LEU A 37 5.79 -5.82 -0.55
N GLY A 38 5.08 -6.86 -0.12
CA GLY A 38 5.57 -7.85 0.82
C GLY A 38 5.59 -9.25 0.23
N SER A 39 6.54 -10.07 0.64
CA SER A 39 6.60 -11.48 0.30
C SER A 39 7.03 -12.30 1.50
N ILE A 40 6.52 -13.51 1.61
CA ILE A 40 6.93 -14.48 2.63
C ILE A 40 7.56 -15.66 1.92
N GLN A 41 8.82 -15.93 2.25
CA GLN A 41 9.60 -17.01 1.64
C GLN A 41 10.12 -17.94 2.72
N ASP A 42 10.42 -19.16 2.34
CA ASP A 42 11.32 -19.99 3.13
C ASP A 42 12.77 -19.63 2.78
N LEU A 43 13.46 -18.95 3.67
CA LEU A 43 14.87 -18.58 3.47
C LEU A 43 15.84 -19.40 4.32
N SER A 44 15.35 -20.11 5.34
CA SER A 44 16.17 -20.86 6.28
C SER A 44 15.68 -22.28 6.59
N GLY A 45 14.51 -22.66 6.09
CA GLY A 45 13.89 -23.97 6.29
C GLY A 45 14.17 -24.96 5.15
N PRO A 46 13.34 -26.03 5.05
CA PRO A 46 13.55 -27.12 4.09
C PRO A 46 13.43 -26.71 2.63
N LEU A 47 12.72 -25.64 2.32
CA LEU A 47 12.58 -25.12 0.94
C LEU A 47 13.44 -23.88 0.69
N ALA A 48 14.44 -23.61 1.54
CA ALA A 48 15.27 -22.39 1.43
C ALA A 48 15.96 -22.24 0.08
N GLY A 49 16.30 -23.36 -0.59
CA GLY A 49 16.86 -23.33 -1.95
C GLY A 49 15.92 -22.66 -2.96
N PHE A 50 14.62 -22.98 -2.88
CA PHE A 50 13.60 -22.38 -3.73
C PHE A 50 13.31 -20.92 -3.30
N GLY A 51 13.10 -20.70 -2.00
CA GLY A 51 12.76 -19.38 -1.47
C GLY A 51 13.81 -18.32 -1.80
N LYS A 52 15.09 -18.66 -1.70
CA LYS A 52 16.21 -17.77 -2.05
C LYS A 52 16.22 -17.44 -3.54
N GLN A 53 15.96 -18.41 -4.41
CA GLN A 53 15.90 -18.19 -5.85
C GLN A 53 14.72 -17.31 -6.25
N VAL A 54 13.53 -17.57 -5.67
CA VAL A 54 12.35 -16.74 -5.92
C VAL A 54 12.59 -15.31 -5.42
N ARG A 55 13.15 -15.13 -4.23
CA ARG A 55 13.55 -13.81 -3.73
C ARG A 55 14.47 -13.09 -4.71
N LEU A 56 15.51 -13.77 -5.18
CA LEU A 56 16.47 -13.19 -6.13
C LEU A 56 15.76 -12.76 -7.42
N GLY A 57 14.93 -13.61 -8.00
CA GLY A 57 14.20 -13.30 -9.23
C GLY A 57 13.25 -12.11 -9.05
N MET A 58 12.52 -12.04 -7.92
CA MET A 58 11.65 -10.91 -7.62
C MET A 58 12.44 -9.60 -7.44
N MET A 59 13.58 -9.65 -6.75
CA MET A 59 14.42 -8.46 -6.56
C MET A 59 14.98 -7.95 -7.89
N LEU A 60 15.46 -8.84 -8.76
CA LEU A 60 15.92 -8.46 -10.09
C LEU A 60 14.81 -7.79 -10.90
N ARG A 61 13.59 -8.31 -10.83
CA ARG A 61 12.44 -7.71 -11.53
C ARG A 61 12.05 -6.34 -10.96
N VAL A 62 12.14 -6.17 -9.64
CA VAL A 62 11.90 -4.88 -8.98
C VAL A 62 12.97 -3.87 -9.38
N ASP A 63 14.24 -4.27 -9.39
CA ASP A 63 15.35 -3.39 -9.79
C ASP A 63 15.19 -2.94 -11.25
N GLU A 64 14.90 -3.87 -12.15
CA GLU A 64 14.61 -3.55 -13.56
C GLU A 64 13.45 -2.57 -13.72
N ALA A 65 12.34 -2.80 -13.01
CA ALA A 65 11.20 -1.89 -13.04
C ALA A 65 11.57 -0.49 -12.52
N ASN A 66 12.38 -0.42 -11.47
CA ASN A 66 12.82 0.85 -10.89
C ASN A 66 13.81 1.60 -11.79
N GLU A 67 14.68 0.89 -12.51
CA GLU A 67 15.57 1.47 -13.53
C GLU A 67 14.79 2.07 -14.71
N GLN A 68 13.65 1.46 -15.04
CA GLN A 68 12.73 1.94 -16.09
C GLN A 68 11.78 3.07 -15.61
N GLY A 69 11.97 3.60 -14.41
CA GLY A 69 11.15 4.69 -13.86
C GLY A 69 10.05 4.25 -12.88
N GLY A 70 10.00 2.98 -12.52
CA GLY A 70 9.02 2.44 -11.57
C GLY A 70 7.62 2.27 -12.18
N VAL A 71 6.61 2.27 -11.32
CA VAL A 71 5.21 2.14 -11.71
C VAL A 71 4.52 3.50 -11.57
N ASN A 72 4.12 4.08 -12.67
CA ASN A 72 3.56 5.44 -12.71
C ASN A 72 4.42 6.46 -11.95
N GLY A 73 5.73 6.41 -12.13
CA GLY A 73 6.69 7.29 -11.47
C GLY A 73 6.99 6.95 -10.00
N ARG A 74 6.44 5.85 -9.48
CA ARG A 74 6.70 5.36 -8.13
C ARG A 74 7.70 4.22 -8.15
N LYS A 75 8.68 4.27 -7.27
CA LYS A 75 9.57 3.13 -7.06
C LYS A 75 8.86 2.01 -6.33
N VAL A 76 9.15 0.78 -6.72
CA VAL A 76 8.69 -0.43 -6.02
C VAL A 76 9.73 -0.80 -4.98
N ARG A 77 9.28 -1.03 -3.74
CA ARG A 77 10.10 -1.58 -2.65
C ARG A 77 9.53 -2.93 -2.25
N LEU A 78 10.34 -3.97 -2.29
CA LEU A 78 9.97 -5.33 -1.92
C LEU A 78 10.57 -5.67 -0.55
N LEU A 79 9.70 -6.01 0.39
CA LEU A 79 10.07 -6.55 1.70
C LEU A 79 9.87 -8.06 1.68
N VAL A 80 10.89 -8.82 2.09
CA VAL A 80 10.84 -10.28 2.12
C VAL A 80 11.10 -10.77 3.54
N GLU A 81 10.13 -11.48 4.10
CA GLU A 81 10.21 -12.09 5.43
C GLU A 81 10.45 -13.60 5.31
N ASP A 82 11.19 -14.14 6.28
CA ASP A 82 11.48 -15.58 6.36
C ASP A 82 10.43 -16.30 7.21
N SER A 83 9.75 -17.28 6.64
CA SER A 83 8.85 -18.18 7.37
C SER A 83 9.54 -19.42 7.92
N SER A 84 10.74 -19.74 7.44
CA SER A 84 11.39 -21.04 7.70
C SER A 84 10.47 -22.25 7.41
N TYR A 85 9.51 -22.09 6.50
CA TYR A 85 8.43 -23.07 6.21
C TYR A 85 7.57 -23.44 7.43
N ASP A 86 7.52 -22.59 8.44
CA ASP A 86 6.73 -22.74 9.66
C ASP A 86 5.46 -21.88 9.60
N PRO A 87 4.24 -22.48 9.78
CA PRO A 87 2.99 -21.74 9.70
C PRO A 87 2.87 -20.61 10.73
N LYS A 88 3.39 -20.79 11.95
CA LYS A 88 3.33 -19.75 12.99
C LYS A 88 4.21 -18.57 12.64
N LYS A 89 5.43 -18.84 12.14
CA LYS A 89 6.32 -17.78 11.66
C LYS A 89 5.73 -17.07 10.46
N ALA A 90 5.06 -17.79 9.55
CA ALA A 90 4.40 -17.16 8.40
C ALA A 90 3.29 -16.22 8.83
N VAL A 91 2.46 -16.58 9.82
CA VAL A 91 1.44 -15.68 10.37
C VAL A 91 2.06 -14.43 10.98
N LEU A 92 3.13 -14.57 11.76
CA LEU A 92 3.83 -13.43 12.34
C LEU A 92 4.46 -12.53 11.27
N ALA A 93 5.05 -13.12 10.23
CA ALA A 93 5.58 -12.39 9.09
C ALA A 93 4.48 -11.62 8.35
N ALA A 94 3.32 -12.24 8.11
CA ALA A 94 2.18 -11.58 7.49
C ALA A 94 1.66 -10.41 8.33
N GLN A 95 1.51 -10.60 9.64
CA GLN A 95 1.09 -9.55 10.56
C GLN A 95 2.07 -8.38 10.57
N LYS A 96 3.38 -8.66 10.56
CA LYS A 96 4.41 -7.63 10.48
C LYS A 96 4.28 -6.83 9.18
N LEU A 97 4.26 -7.50 8.04
CA LEU A 97 4.15 -6.87 6.72
C LEU A 97 2.90 -5.99 6.59
N VAL A 98 1.75 -6.48 7.06
CA VAL A 98 0.47 -5.76 6.93
C VAL A 98 0.33 -4.65 7.97
N ASN A 99 0.63 -4.93 9.25
CA ASN A 99 0.30 -4.04 10.35
C ASN A 99 1.42 -3.07 10.74
N GLN A 100 2.67 -3.46 10.54
CA GLN A 100 3.85 -2.64 10.88
C GLN A 100 4.44 -1.99 9.63
N ASP A 101 4.78 -2.80 8.62
CA ASP A 101 5.41 -2.31 7.40
C ASP A 101 4.41 -1.66 6.43
N LYS A 102 3.09 -1.86 6.66
CA LYS A 102 2.00 -1.23 5.90
C LYS A 102 2.11 -1.48 4.40
N ILE A 103 2.37 -2.70 3.99
CA ILE A 103 2.48 -3.06 2.57
C ILE A 103 1.17 -2.82 1.81
N PHE A 104 1.29 -2.58 0.51
CA PHE A 104 0.15 -2.48 -0.40
C PHE A 104 -0.43 -3.85 -0.75
N ALA A 105 0.43 -4.81 -1.07
CA ALA A 105 0.02 -6.15 -1.45
C ALA A 105 1.07 -7.20 -1.10
N MET A 106 0.61 -8.43 -0.90
CA MET A 106 1.45 -9.62 -0.80
C MET A 106 1.70 -10.20 -2.18
N VAL A 107 2.93 -10.56 -2.49
CA VAL A 107 3.33 -11.10 -3.81
C VAL A 107 4.27 -12.29 -3.67
N GLY A 108 4.14 -13.27 -4.55
CA GLY A 108 5.12 -14.32 -4.83
C GLY A 108 5.56 -15.18 -3.64
N HIS A 109 4.72 -15.36 -2.61
CA HIS A 109 5.08 -16.15 -1.44
C HIS A 109 5.06 -17.66 -1.72
N ILE A 110 5.92 -18.38 -1.01
CA ILE A 110 6.02 -19.85 -1.06
C ILE A 110 5.61 -20.43 0.30
N GLY A 111 4.67 -21.37 0.28
CA GLY A 111 4.28 -22.13 1.46
C GLY A 111 2.88 -22.72 1.34
N THR A 112 2.77 -24.04 1.14
CA THR A 112 1.48 -24.75 1.18
C THR A 112 0.86 -24.78 2.57
N ALA A 113 1.66 -24.70 3.61
CA ALA A 113 1.22 -24.69 5.01
C ALA A 113 0.38 -23.45 5.40
N PHE A 114 0.33 -22.42 4.55
CA PHE A 114 -0.40 -21.17 4.82
C PHE A 114 -1.86 -21.21 4.38
N PHE A 115 -2.25 -22.20 3.57
CA PHE A 115 -3.57 -22.28 2.96
C PHE A 115 -4.49 -23.34 3.59
N GLY A 116 -4.07 -24.00 4.67
CA GLY A 116 -4.73 -25.15 5.25
C GLY A 116 -5.27 -24.97 6.67
N SER A 117 -5.46 -23.76 7.14
CA SER A 117 -6.06 -23.52 8.48
C SER A 117 -7.24 -22.58 8.40
#